data_611ea2e6cc4e45014c8f7c88af6b4edd
#
_entry.id   611ea2e6cc4e45014c8f7c88af6b4edd
#
_cell.length_a   1.000
_cell.length_b   1.000
_cell.length_c   1.000
_cell.angle_alpha   90.00
_cell.angle_beta   90.00
_cell.angle_gamma   90.00
#
_symmetry.space_group_name_H-M   'P 1'
#
loop_
_entity.id
_entity.type
_entity.pdbx_description
1 polymer ?
#
loop_
_entity_poly.entity_id
_entity_poly.type
_entity_poly.pdbx_seq_one_letter_code
_entity_poly.pdbx_strand_id
1 'polypeptide(L)'
;MEKHELSKAEWLDKCEAYCARAEHCAADVRRKLYEWGAPADFADEIEQILYERDFLNDARFCNAYVHDKVEYQRWGRVKIQAGLRALQLPESEIAKALDSIEENSYFSNLRKLLQERRSDSEDKRLRFLLQRGFTYEEIKKISHC
;
A
#
# COMPACT_ATOMS: atom_id res chain seq x y z
N MET A 1 20.99 -26.76 -25.22
CA MET A 1 20.32 -27.12 -23.98
C MET A 1 18.96 -26.39 -23.92
N GLU A 2 17.91 -27.16 -23.93
CA GLU A 2 16.59 -26.58 -23.86
C GLU A 2 16.33 -26.06 -22.44
N LYS A 3 15.84 -24.82 -22.32
CA LYS A 3 15.43 -24.30 -21.04
C LYS A 3 14.09 -24.94 -20.65
N HIS A 4 13.99 -25.41 -19.43
CA HIS A 4 12.74 -25.90 -18.90
C HIS A 4 11.79 -24.70 -18.74
N GLU A 5 10.69 -24.73 -19.46
CA GLU A 5 9.64 -23.73 -19.30
C GLU A 5 8.66 -24.21 -18.25
N LEU A 6 8.37 -23.34 -17.29
CA LEU A 6 7.41 -23.65 -16.25
C LEU A 6 5.98 -23.70 -16.83
N SER A 7 5.21 -24.67 -16.37
CA SER A 7 3.81 -24.74 -16.70
C SER A 7 3.02 -23.66 -15.97
N LYS A 8 1.78 -23.42 -16.40
CA LYS A 8 0.90 -22.49 -15.70
C LYS A 8 0.72 -22.91 -14.23
N ALA A 9 0.58 -24.20 -13.95
CA ALA A 9 0.45 -24.70 -12.58
C ALA A 9 1.69 -24.38 -11.75
N GLU A 10 2.87 -24.49 -12.31
CA GLU A 10 4.13 -24.16 -11.64
C GLU A 10 4.25 -22.65 -11.37
N TRP A 11 3.82 -21.82 -12.35
CA TRP A 11 3.76 -20.37 -12.14
C TRP A 11 2.76 -20.00 -11.04
N LEU A 12 1.61 -20.68 -11.02
CA LEU A 12 0.61 -20.47 -9.97
C LEU A 12 1.18 -20.82 -8.60
N ASP A 13 1.91 -21.94 -8.48
CA ASP A 13 2.55 -22.34 -7.22
C ASP A 13 3.52 -21.27 -6.72
N LYS A 14 4.31 -20.69 -7.63
CA LYS A 14 5.23 -19.60 -7.27
C LYS A 14 4.48 -18.38 -6.76
N CYS A 15 3.38 -18.03 -7.38
CA CYS A 15 2.55 -16.90 -6.98
C CYS A 15 1.88 -17.15 -5.62
N GLU A 16 1.40 -18.37 -5.37
CA GLU A 16 0.81 -18.73 -4.09
C GLU A 16 1.85 -18.62 -2.96
N ALA A 17 3.06 -19.09 -3.20
CA ALA A 17 4.14 -18.99 -2.23
C ALA A 17 4.50 -17.51 -1.95
N TYR A 18 4.53 -16.69 -2.99
CA TYR A 18 4.77 -15.25 -2.87
C TYR A 18 3.70 -14.57 -2.02
N CYS A 19 2.43 -14.87 -2.29
CA CYS A 19 1.30 -14.30 -1.56
C CYS A 19 1.21 -14.80 -0.11
N ALA A 20 1.71 -16.01 0.16
CA ALA A 20 1.68 -16.57 1.52
C ALA A 20 2.67 -15.90 2.48
N ARG A 21 3.70 -15.23 1.95
CA ARG A 21 4.74 -14.59 2.78
C ARG A 21 4.30 -13.26 3.36
N ALA A 22 3.47 -12.52 2.64
CA ALA A 22 2.98 -11.20 3.04
C ALA A 22 1.77 -10.85 2.18
N GLU A 23 1.00 -9.87 2.61
CA GLU A 23 -0.11 -9.38 1.80
C GLU A 23 0.40 -8.73 0.52
N HIS A 24 -0.16 -9.14 -0.62
CA HIS A 24 0.13 -8.58 -1.93
C HIS A 24 -1.16 -8.29 -2.67
N CYS A 25 -1.11 -7.38 -3.64
CA CYS A 25 -2.23 -7.08 -4.52
C CYS A 25 -2.00 -7.68 -5.89
N ALA A 26 -3.02 -7.62 -6.76
CA ALA A 26 -2.93 -8.14 -8.12
C ALA A 26 -1.78 -7.48 -8.90
N ALA A 27 -1.60 -6.17 -8.74
CA ALA A 27 -0.51 -5.44 -9.40
C ALA A 27 0.86 -6.00 -9.00
N ASP A 28 1.05 -6.35 -7.72
CA ASP A 28 2.29 -6.97 -7.24
C ASP A 28 2.55 -8.31 -7.92
N VAL A 29 1.51 -9.14 -8.01
CA VAL A 29 1.63 -10.47 -8.63
C VAL A 29 1.97 -10.34 -10.11
N ARG A 30 1.31 -9.43 -10.84
CA ARG A 30 1.57 -9.20 -12.27
C ARG A 30 3.00 -8.71 -12.48
N ARG A 31 3.49 -7.81 -11.63
CA ARG A 31 4.87 -7.33 -11.70
C ARG A 31 5.86 -8.49 -11.47
N LYS A 32 5.58 -9.35 -10.48
CA LYS A 32 6.44 -10.50 -10.19
C LYS A 32 6.46 -11.50 -11.34
N LEU A 33 5.31 -11.79 -11.92
CA LEU A 33 5.25 -12.68 -13.09
C LEU A 33 6.10 -12.13 -14.24
N TYR A 34 6.00 -10.83 -14.48
CA TYR A 34 6.79 -10.15 -15.50
C TYR A 34 8.28 -10.24 -15.18
N GLU A 35 8.68 -9.93 -13.96
CA GLU A 35 10.09 -9.98 -13.52
C GLU A 35 10.67 -11.40 -13.62
N TRP A 36 9.86 -12.41 -13.32
CA TRP A 36 10.27 -13.81 -13.41
C TRP A 36 10.30 -14.33 -14.84
N GLY A 37 9.79 -13.58 -15.80
CA GLY A 37 9.76 -13.99 -17.20
C GLY A 37 8.63 -14.93 -17.56
N ALA A 38 7.54 -14.94 -16.79
CA ALA A 38 6.38 -15.77 -17.08
C ALA A 38 5.67 -15.30 -18.36
N PRO A 39 5.09 -16.25 -19.14
CA PRO A 39 4.28 -15.86 -20.29
C PRO A 39 3.13 -14.96 -19.89
N ALA A 40 2.94 -13.86 -20.63
CA ALA A 40 1.88 -12.89 -20.35
C ALA A 40 0.48 -13.51 -20.39
N ASP A 41 0.30 -14.55 -21.19
CA ASP A 41 -0.99 -15.23 -21.39
C ASP A 41 -1.53 -15.86 -20.09
N PHE A 42 -0.67 -16.16 -19.14
CA PHE A 42 -1.08 -16.81 -17.89
C PHE A 42 -1.54 -15.82 -16.81
N ALA A 43 -1.24 -14.55 -16.97
CA ALA A 43 -1.43 -13.56 -15.89
C ALA A 43 -2.89 -13.44 -15.43
N ASP A 44 -3.82 -13.32 -16.37
CA ASP A 44 -5.24 -13.12 -16.05
C ASP A 44 -5.82 -14.31 -15.29
N GLU A 45 -5.52 -15.51 -15.77
CA GLU A 45 -6.04 -16.72 -15.16
C GLU A 45 -5.44 -16.98 -13.78
N ILE A 46 -4.14 -16.76 -13.64
CA ILE A 46 -3.45 -16.89 -12.35
C ILE A 46 -4.04 -15.90 -11.35
N GLU A 47 -4.23 -14.65 -11.74
CA GLU A 47 -4.83 -13.64 -10.88
C GLU A 47 -6.21 -14.07 -10.40
N GLN A 48 -7.05 -14.54 -11.30
CA GLN A 48 -8.40 -15.02 -10.97
C GLN A 48 -8.37 -16.16 -9.96
N ILE A 49 -7.50 -17.15 -10.19
CA ILE A 49 -7.37 -18.29 -9.28
C ILE A 49 -6.91 -17.85 -7.89
N LEU A 50 -5.97 -16.90 -7.82
CA LEU A 50 -5.49 -16.38 -6.55
C LEU A 50 -6.58 -15.68 -5.75
N TYR A 51 -7.48 -14.96 -6.42
CA TYR A 51 -8.66 -14.37 -5.77
C TYR A 51 -9.61 -15.44 -5.29
N GLU A 52 -9.89 -16.45 -6.14
CA GLU A 52 -10.80 -17.54 -5.79
C GLU A 52 -10.31 -18.35 -4.59
N ARG A 53 -9.00 -18.51 -4.46
CA ARG A 53 -8.37 -19.25 -3.36
C ARG A 53 -8.02 -18.35 -2.17
N ASP A 54 -8.44 -17.10 -2.20
CA ASP A 54 -8.21 -16.11 -1.14
C ASP A 54 -6.73 -15.80 -0.84
N PHE A 55 -5.85 -16.05 -1.81
CA PHE A 55 -4.48 -15.54 -1.74
C PHE A 55 -4.42 -14.05 -2.03
N LEU A 56 -5.34 -13.54 -2.84
CA LEU A 56 -5.53 -12.11 -3.08
C LEU A 56 -6.88 -11.68 -2.51
N ASN A 57 -6.88 -10.56 -1.81
CA ASN A 57 -8.08 -9.99 -1.21
C ASN A 57 -7.87 -8.49 -1.07
N ASP A 58 -8.59 -7.71 -1.85
CA ASP A 58 -8.38 -6.25 -1.92
C ASP A 58 -8.64 -5.55 -0.59
N ALA A 59 -9.70 -5.95 0.13
CA ALA A 59 -10.00 -5.36 1.43
C ALA A 59 -8.89 -5.65 2.44
N ARG A 60 -8.44 -6.88 2.49
CA ARG A 60 -7.37 -7.30 3.38
C ARG A 60 -6.06 -6.57 3.06
N PHE A 61 -5.74 -6.45 1.76
CA PHE A 61 -4.55 -5.72 1.31
C PHE A 61 -4.62 -4.25 1.71
N CYS A 62 -5.74 -3.58 1.42
CA CYS A 62 -5.89 -2.15 1.75
C CYS A 62 -5.76 -1.90 3.24
N ASN A 63 -6.37 -2.75 4.07
CA ASN A 63 -6.27 -2.61 5.52
C ASN A 63 -4.85 -2.81 6.03
N ALA A 64 -4.14 -3.81 5.51
CA ALA A 64 -2.74 -4.06 5.88
C ALA A 64 -1.83 -2.91 5.43
N TYR A 65 -2.04 -2.40 4.23
CA TYR A 65 -1.28 -1.27 3.68
C TYR A 65 -1.47 -0.02 4.54
N VAL A 66 -2.71 0.32 4.84
CA VAL A 66 -3.03 1.50 5.66
C VAL A 66 -2.40 1.37 7.05
N HIS A 67 -2.55 0.21 7.68
CA HIS A 67 -1.98 -0.04 9.01
C HIS A 67 -0.46 0.15 8.99
N ASP A 68 0.22 -0.43 8.03
CA ASP A 68 1.68 -0.33 7.89
C ASP A 68 2.12 1.13 7.71
N LYS A 69 1.45 1.86 6.81
CA LYS A 69 1.83 3.25 6.51
C LYS A 69 1.55 4.20 7.67
N VAL A 70 0.49 3.97 8.42
CA VAL A 70 0.18 4.78 9.61
C VAL A 70 1.13 4.44 10.76
N GLU A 71 1.24 3.15 11.10
CA GLU A 71 1.97 2.73 12.30
C GLU A 71 3.49 2.83 12.15
N TYR A 72 4.01 2.46 10.98
CA TYR A 72 5.47 2.38 10.81
C TYR A 72 6.05 3.50 9.97
N GLN A 73 5.30 4.04 9.02
CA GLN A 73 5.79 5.10 8.15
C GLN A 73 5.29 6.49 8.54
N ARG A 74 4.28 6.58 9.37
CA ARG A 74 3.66 7.85 9.78
C ARG A 74 3.22 8.70 8.59
N TRP A 75 2.60 8.06 7.59
CA TRP A 75 2.08 8.77 6.43
C TRP A 75 0.73 9.40 6.72
N GLY A 76 0.44 10.50 6.02
CA GLY A 76 -0.90 11.08 6.00
C GLY A 76 -1.79 10.37 4.98
N ARG A 77 -3.10 10.59 5.10
CA ARG A 77 -4.11 9.93 4.25
C ARG A 77 -3.92 10.16 2.77
N VAL A 78 -3.49 11.37 2.38
CA VAL A 78 -3.30 11.72 0.96
C VAL A 78 -2.27 10.81 0.30
N LYS A 79 -1.15 10.59 0.96
CA LYS A 79 -0.08 9.74 0.42
C LYS A 79 -0.49 8.27 0.41
N ILE A 80 -1.18 7.81 1.44
CA ILE A 80 -1.69 6.44 1.50
C ILE A 80 -2.67 6.19 0.36
N GLN A 81 -3.62 7.10 0.16
CA GLN A 81 -4.60 7.00 -0.92
C GLN A 81 -3.93 6.95 -2.29
N ALA A 82 -2.95 7.83 -2.51
CA ALA A 82 -2.21 7.86 -3.77
C ALA A 82 -1.47 6.55 -4.03
N GLY A 83 -0.87 5.97 -2.99
CA GLY A 83 -0.18 4.68 -3.11
C GLY A 83 -1.12 3.55 -3.49
N LEU A 84 -2.29 3.48 -2.86
CA LEU A 84 -3.29 2.45 -3.17
C LEU A 84 -3.88 2.63 -4.56
N ARG A 85 -4.12 3.87 -4.99
CA ARG A 85 -4.58 4.15 -6.36
C ARG A 85 -3.55 3.75 -7.40
N ALA A 86 -2.28 4.00 -7.13
CA ALA A 86 -1.19 3.60 -8.03
C ALA A 86 -1.13 2.07 -8.21
N LEU A 87 -1.53 1.32 -7.18
CA LEU A 87 -1.62 -0.14 -7.24
C LEU A 87 -2.96 -0.61 -7.80
N GLN A 88 -3.82 0.30 -8.24
CA GLN A 88 -5.10 0.01 -8.89
C GLN A 88 -6.12 -0.72 -8.02
N LEU A 89 -6.07 -0.51 -6.71
CA LEU A 89 -7.08 -1.04 -5.81
C LEU A 89 -8.42 -0.31 -6.05
N PRO A 90 -9.56 -0.97 -5.80
CA PRO A 90 -10.87 -0.34 -5.97
C PRO A 90 -11.09 0.83 -5.01
N GLU A 91 -11.66 1.93 -5.50
CA GLU A 91 -11.91 3.12 -4.70
C GLU A 91 -12.75 2.83 -3.45
N SER A 92 -13.74 1.93 -3.55
CA SER A 92 -14.56 1.55 -2.41
C SER A 92 -13.75 0.92 -1.28
N GLU A 93 -12.79 0.06 -1.62
CA GLU A 93 -11.92 -0.60 -0.64
C GLU A 93 -10.90 0.39 -0.06
N ILE A 94 -10.40 1.30 -0.88
CA ILE A 94 -9.51 2.37 -0.42
C ILE A 94 -10.24 3.25 0.60
N ALA A 95 -11.46 3.68 0.29
CA ALA A 95 -12.25 4.53 1.16
C ALA A 95 -12.52 3.86 2.52
N LYS A 96 -12.92 2.59 2.51
CA LYS A 96 -13.16 1.83 3.74
C LYS A 96 -11.91 1.73 4.61
N ALA A 97 -10.78 1.45 3.99
CA ALA A 97 -9.51 1.32 4.70
C ALA A 97 -9.08 2.65 5.31
N LEU A 98 -9.21 3.76 4.57
CA LEU A 98 -8.90 5.08 5.09
C LEU A 98 -9.81 5.48 6.25
N ASP A 99 -11.10 5.13 6.15
CA ASP A 99 -12.08 5.40 7.22
C ASP A 99 -11.79 4.61 8.50
N SER A 100 -11.08 3.49 8.39
CA SER A 100 -10.72 2.66 9.54
C SER A 100 -9.53 3.19 10.34
N ILE A 101 -8.86 4.23 9.87
CA ILE A 101 -7.71 4.81 10.57
C ILE A 101 -8.17 5.41 11.90
N GLU A 102 -7.54 5.02 12.99
CA GLU A 102 -7.82 5.58 14.30
C GLU A 102 -7.27 7.00 14.38
N GLU A 103 -8.15 7.97 14.61
CA GLU A 103 -7.75 9.38 14.59
C GLU A 103 -6.71 9.73 15.66
N ASN A 104 -6.83 9.16 16.85
CA ASN A 104 -5.87 9.45 17.92
C ASN A 104 -4.45 9.06 17.54
N SER A 105 -4.28 7.87 16.99
CA SER A 105 -2.97 7.40 16.51
C SER A 105 -2.46 8.25 15.36
N TYR A 106 -3.34 8.57 14.43
CA TYR A 106 -3.03 9.38 13.25
C TYR A 106 -2.51 10.76 13.63
N PHE A 107 -3.26 11.47 14.46
CA PHE A 107 -2.86 12.82 14.89
C PHE A 107 -1.70 12.80 15.88
N SER A 108 -1.55 11.73 16.67
CA SER A 108 -0.36 11.56 17.50
C SER A 108 0.90 11.49 16.64
N ASN A 109 0.85 10.79 15.51
CA ASN A 109 1.97 10.75 14.56
C ASN A 109 2.31 12.15 14.05
N LEU A 110 1.30 12.92 13.68
CA LEU A 110 1.49 14.28 13.19
C LEU A 110 2.13 15.18 14.26
N ARG A 111 1.67 15.08 15.51
CA ARG A 111 2.25 15.83 16.63
C ARG A 111 3.73 15.47 16.84
N LYS A 112 4.05 14.18 16.78
CA LYS A 112 5.44 13.72 16.93
C LYS A 112 6.32 14.25 15.81
N LEU A 113 5.84 14.25 14.57
CA LEU A 113 6.57 14.78 13.42
C LEU A 113 6.79 16.28 13.54
N LEU A 114 5.78 17.01 14.00
CA LEU A 114 5.90 18.45 14.26
C LEU A 114 6.97 18.72 15.33
N GLN A 115 6.97 17.95 16.40
CA GLN A 115 7.94 18.08 17.49
C GLN A 115 9.36 17.76 17.02
N GLU A 116 9.52 16.70 16.24
CA GLU A 116 10.83 16.32 15.68
C GLU A 116 11.38 17.36 14.73
N ARG A 117 10.51 18.13 14.08
CA ARG A 117 10.87 19.16 13.10
C ARG A 117 10.78 20.57 13.62
N ARG A 118 10.67 20.74 14.94
CA ARG A 118 10.48 22.06 15.55
C ARG A 118 11.61 23.07 15.26
N SER A 119 12.81 22.56 14.96
CA SER A 119 13.97 23.41 14.62
C SER A 119 13.98 23.87 13.17
N ASP A 120 13.18 23.25 12.30
CA ASP A 120 13.07 23.66 10.90
C ASP A 120 12.28 24.98 10.81
N SER A 121 12.50 25.72 9.71
CA SER A 121 11.63 26.85 9.41
C SER A 121 10.20 26.38 9.20
N GLU A 122 9.24 27.26 9.39
CA GLU A 122 7.81 26.93 9.17
C GLU A 122 7.56 26.40 7.77
N ASP A 123 8.13 27.04 6.74
CA ASP A 123 7.97 26.63 5.34
C ASP A 123 8.56 25.24 5.10
N LYS A 124 9.73 24.96 5.63
CA LYS A 124 10.39 23.67 5.47
C LYS A 124 9.60 22.55 6.14
N ARG A 125 9.12 22.81 7.35
CA ARG A 125 8.31 21.87 8.11
C ARG A 125 6.99 21.58 7.40
N LEU A 126 6.34 22.60 6.88
CA LEU A 126 5.09 22.44 6.13
C LEU A 126 5.30 21.58 4.88
N ARG A 127 6.33 21.87 4.09
CA ARG A 127 6.64 21.08 2.89
C ARG A 127 6.91 19.61 3.21
N PHE A 128 7.65 19.37 4.29
CA PHE A 128 7.93 18.00 4.73
C PHE A 128 6.63 17.25 5.05
N LEU A 129 5.73 17.86 5.80
CA LEU A 129 4.49 17.22 6.22
C LEU A 129 3.51 17.04 5.07
N LEU A 130 3.45 18.00 4.14
CA LEU A 130 2.63 17.84 2.92
C LEU A 130 3.15 16.68 2.07
N GLN A 131 4.46 16.53 1.92
CA GLN A 131 5.05 15.41 1.19
C GLN A 131 4.80 14.07 1.90
N ARG A 132 4.62 14.11 3.21
CA ARG A 132 4.30 12.94 4.01
C ARG A 132 2.84 12.51 3.84
N GLY A 133 2.01 13.37 3.23
CA GLY A 133 0.62 13.06 2.92
C GLY A 133 -0.40 13.71 3.85
N PHE A 134 0.02 14.56 4.78
CA PHE A 134 -0.92 15.31 5.62
C PHE A 134 -1.44 16.52 4.84
N THR A 135 -2.66 16.94 5.15
CA THR A 135 -3.23 18.15 4.53
C THR A 135 -2.80 19.38 5.29
N TYR A 136 -2.83 20.52 4.61
CA TYR A 136 -2.57 21.81 5.23
C TYR A 136 -3.51 22.04 6.43
N GLU A 137 -4.78 21.69 6.27
CA GLU A 137 -5.79 21.85 7.31
C GLU A 137 -5.49 21.03 8.56
N GLU A 138 -5.06 19.78 8.36
CA GLU A 138 -4.63 18.89 9.46
C GLU A 138 -3.44 19.47 10.20
N ILE A 139 -2.44 19.92 9.45
CA ILE A 139 -1.21 20.48 10.01
C ILE A 139 -1.54 21.72 10.83
N LYS A 140 -2.33 22.61 10.26
CA LYS A 140 -2.74 23.86 10.94
C LYS A 140 -3.53 23.59 12.20
N LYS A 141 -4.46 22.65 12.16
CA LYS A 141 -5.29 22.27 13.30
C LYS A 141 -4.42 21.79 14.48
N ILE A 142 -3.43 20.95 14.20
CA ILE A 142 -2.58 20.38 15.24
C ILE A 142 -1.54 21.41 15.72
N SER A 143 -1.01 22.23 14.81
CA SER A 143 -0.01 23.25 15.16
C SER A 143 -0.55 24.32 16.10
N HIS A 144 -1.86 24.58 16.08
CA HIS A 144 -2.50 25.61 16.89
C HIS A 144 -3.20 25.07 18.14
N CYS A 145 -3.05 23.80 18.45
CA CYS A 145 -3.57 23.21 19.68
C CYS A 145 -2.60 23.34 20.83
#